data_5b099ac60ea6abc02c298fae1a7da7ff
#
_entry.id   5b099ac60ea6abc02c298fae1a7da7ff
#
_cell.length_a   1.000
_cell.length_b   1.000
_cell.length_c   1.000
_cell.angle_alpha   90.00
_cell.angle_beta   90.00
_cell.angle_gamma   90.00
#
_symmetry.space_group_name_H-M   'P 1'
#
loop_
_entity.id
_entity.type
_entity.pdbx_description
1 polymer ?
#
loop_
_entity_poly.entity_id
_entity_poly.type
_entity_poly.pdbx_seq_one_letter_code
_entity_poly.pdbx_strand_id
1 'polypeptide(L)'
;PRSTPNPSSAASDVYKRQTQYRETDWDFLTRLLAESGLAWRYEHTQRGVGAGADDSDPGHTLVIFDADAELPSPVRLRFHRADASEAEDSITALGERRELVPNRSVASSWHSERVEAVSGEAAAAHHDAIPTLEVYVQPRAGRFADPAHASEEATFRLDAARLRGWRLEGAGSARVLAAGQPISIAQHPRHGGATLVPLAVEHVGTNNLGSGITALLASPDLEHGSYRNRFVATPVEVPVAPLAADRPTVHGPQTAHVVGLPDAAVTPSRDHQVRIQFAWQRGEHPNPGGLSAGSHAPGDHTSGTWVPVAEWLAGPNWGSHFLPRIGAEVLVEFLHGDIDQPRITGQLYNGDVAPPFAAGIDGGANHPGTLSGLHTRGHDGGGTQQWVIDDTPGQLRTRLHTTLADSRLELGYLIEHGDHHRGSLRGQGVELATAGWGNVHAAQGLLLSTTARPDGASTQMDMAEAVAQLKGAERTAEALHDTLRQQAVPGLDANERLVALREAVDPDVDGAYRGNVAGQPAMKPGGGGGRQP
;
A
#
# COMPACT_ATOMS: atom_id res chain seq x y z
N PRO A 1 -29.70 -2.20 21.37
CA PRO A 1 -28.28 -1.94 21.45
C PRO A 1 -27.69 -2.31 20.10
N ARG A 2 -27.29 -1.29 19.36
CA ARG A 2 -26.57 -1.48 18.10
C ARG A 2 -25.15 -1.90 18.48
N SER A 3 -24.76 -3.12 18.14
CA SER A 3 -23.38 -3.55 18.18
C SER A 3 -22.55 -2.61 17.30
N THR A 4 -21.59 -1.91 17.88
CA THR A 4 -20.54 -1.23 17.14
C THR A 4 -19.87 -2.25 16.23
N PRO A 5 -19.68 -1.98 14.93
CA PRO A 5 -18.94 -2.89 14.07
C PRO A 5 -17.51 -3.00 14.63
N ASN A 6 -17.07 -4.22 14.88
CA ASN A 6 -15.66 -4.51 15.12
C ASN A 6 -14.84 -3.87 13.96
N PRO A 7 -13.77 -3.13 14.25
CA PRO A 7 -12.85 -2.70 13.21
C PRO A 7 -12.41 -3.95 12.44
N SER A 8 -12.38 -3.86 11.12
CA SER A 8 -12.06 -5.01 10.29
C SER A 8 -10.73 -5.62 10.76
N SER A 9 -10.69 -6.92 10.94
CA SER A 9 -9.48 -7.63 11.39
C SER A 9 -8.27 -7.36 10.49
N ALA A 10 -8.51 -6.97 9.24
CA ALA A 10 -7.50 -6.57 8.27
C ALA A 10 -6.70 -5.31 8.68
N ALA A 11 -7.37 -4.28 9.22
CA ALA A 11 -6.68 -3.08 9.69
C ALA A 11 -5.80 -3.36 10.92
N SER A 12 -6.26 -4.24 11.81
CA SER A 12 -5.48 -4.66 12.98
C SER A 12 -4.25 -5.50 12.61
N ASP A 13 -4.28 -6.22 11.49
CA ASP A 13 -3.18 -7.08 11.07
C ASP A 13 -1.99 -6.30 10.45
N VAL A 14 -2.23 -5.16 9.83
CA VAL A 14 -1.17 -4.31 9.26
C VAL A 14 -0.22 -3.78 10.35
N TYR A 15 -0.71 -3.56 11.57
CA TYR A 15 0.11 -3.09 12.71
C TYR A 15 0.90 -4.19 13.41
N LYS A 16 0.53 -5.44 13.22
CA LYS A 16 1.10 -6.58 13.96
C LYS A 16 2.22 -7.29 13.22
N ARG A 17 2.38 -7.04 11.92
CA ARG A 17 3.42 -7.68 11.12
C ARG A 17 4.53 -6.70 10.84
N GLN A 18 5.75 -7.12 11.16
CA GLN A 18 6.96 -6.40 10.82
C GLN A 18 7.87 -7.35 10.04
N THR A 19 8.37 -6.87 8.92
CA THR A 19 9.19 -7.65 8.02
C THR A 19 10.66 -7.41 8.33
N GLN A 20 11.40 -8.50 8.58
CA GLN A 20 12.86 -8.47 8.58
C GLN A 20 13.34 -8.33 7.14
N TYR A 21 14.01 -7.23 6.83
CA TYR A 21 14.46 -6.94 5.48
C TYR A 21 15.90 -6.45 5.46
N ARG A 22 16.83 -7.20 4.83
CA ARG A 22 18.26 -6.86 4.69
C ARG A 22 18.96 -6.49 6.01
N GLU A 23 18.59 -7.12 7.08
CA GLU A 23 19.17 -6.94 8.41
C GLU A 23 19.37 -8.30 9.07
N THR A 24 20.28 -8.39 10.06
CA THR A 24 20.48 -9.62 10.84
C THR A 24 19.32 -9.83 11.82
N ASP A 25 19.17 -11.06 12.34
CA ASP A 25 18.15 -11.36 13.36
C ASP A 25 18.33 -10.48 14.60
N TRP A 26 19.57 -10.19 14.96
CA TRP A 26 19.89 -9.33 16.09
C TRP A 26 19.54 -7.87 15.84
N ASP A 27 19.85 -7.33 14.66
CA ASP A 27 19.48 -5.96 14.28
C ASP A 27 17.96 -5.81 14.25
N PHE A 28 17.26 -6.82 13.69
CA PHE A 28 15.81 -6.84 13.66
C PHE A 28 15.21 -6.83 15.07
N LEU A 29 15.66 -7.72 15.96
CA LEU A 29 15.19 -7.82 17.34
C LEU A 29 15.45 -6.50 18.10
N THR A 30 16.68 -5.99 18.05
CA THR A 30 17.06 -4.78 18.80
C THR A 30 16.35 -3.55 18.29
N ARG A 31 16.09 -3.47 16.97
CA ARG A 31 15.27 -2.40 16.37
C ARG A 31 13.83 -2.44 16.89
N LEU A 32 13.21 -3.63 16.94
CA LEU A 32 11.85 -3.78 17.46
C LEU A 32 11.74 -3.42 18.94
N LEU A 33 12.72 -3.84 19.75
CA LEU A 33 12.78 -3.47 21.17
C LEU A 33 12.88 -1.94 21.32
N ALA A 34 13.78 -1.31 20.58
CA ALA A 34 13.96 0.14 20.64
C ALA A 34 12.71 0.91 20.15
N GLU A 35 12.02 0.45 19.10
CA GLU A 35 10.76 1.02 18.64
C GLU A 35 9.62 0.92 19.70
N SER A 36 9.73 -0.06 20.59
CA SER A 36 8.80 -0.26 21.71
C SER A 36 9.26 0.38 23.01
N GLY A 37 10.33 1.18 22.99
CA GLY A 37 10.89 1.81 24.20
C GLY A 37 11.60 0.84 25.14
N LEU A 38 11.91 -0.39 24.69
CA LEU A 38 12.48 -1.44 25.51
C LEU A 38 13.99 -1.49 25.38
N ALA A 39 14.69 -1.45 26.51
CA ALA A 39 16.11 -1.70 26.65
C ALA A 39 16.39 -3.16 27.01
N TRP A 40 17.63 -3.56 26.94
CA TRP A 40 18.03 -4.90 27.30
C TRP A 40 19.41 -4.90 27.95
N ARG A 41 19.67 -5.93 28.78
CA ARG A 41 20.96 -6.21 29.41
C ARG A 41 21.17 -7.70 29.53
N TYR A 42 22.42 -8.11 29.71
CA TYR A 42 22.74 -9.48 30.11
C TYR A 42 23.03 -9.55 31.61
N GLU A 43 22.45 -10.52 32.28
CA GLU A 43 22.80 -10.94 33.62
C GLU A 43 23.61 -12.22 33.54
N HIS A 44 24.76 -12.25 34.25
CA HIS A 44 25.68 -13.37 34.22
C HIS A 44 25.68 -14.06 35.57
N THR A 45 25.44 -15.38 35.58
CA THR A 45 25.58 -16.22 36.78
C THR A 45 27.01 -16.70 36.89
N GLN A 46 27.70 -16.35 37.97
CA GLN A 46 29.00 -16.89 38.28
C GLN A 46 28.84 -18.28 38.93
N ARG A 47 29.21 -19.35 38.24
CA ARG A 47 29.30 -20.67 38.86
C ARG A 47 30.47 -20.69 39.82
N GLY A 48 30.22 -21.00 41.09
CA GLY A 48 31.29 -21.29 42.04
C GLY A 48 32.09 -22.52 41.59
N VAL A 49 33.41 -22.43 41.62
CA VAL A 49 34.30 -23.57 41.38
C VAL A 49 33.98 -24.65 42.40
N GLY A 50 33.32 -25.77 41.98
CA GLY A 50 32.98 -26.89 42.84
C GLY A 50 31.49 -27.18 43.05
N ALA A 51 30.58 -26.36 42.58
CA ALA A 51 29.17 -26.71 42.51
C ALA A 51 28.95 -27.68 41.35
N GLY A 52 28.33 -28.83 41.60
CA GLY A 52 27.97 -29.78 40.57
C GLY A 52 27.13 -29.07 39.47
N ALA A 53 27.53 -29.25 38.25
CA ALA A 53 26.88 -28.61 37.13
C ALA A 53 25.44 -29.11 37.02
N ASP A 54 24.50 -28.30 37.47
CA ASP A 54 23.12 -28.39 36.98
C ASP A 54 23.16 -27.82 35.54
N ASP A 55 22.95 -28.66 34.56
CA ASP A 55 23.00 -28.33 33.12
C ASP A 55 21.87 -27.38 32.71
N SER A 56 20.97 -27.05 33.65
CA SER A 56 19.81 -26.19 33.43
C SER A 56 20.11 -24.69 33.56
N ASP A 57 21.28 -24.29 34.12
CA ASP A 57 21.65 -22.87 34.23
C ASP A 57 22.42 -22.41 32.98
N PRO A 58 21.80 -21.53 32.13
CA PRO A 58 22.40 -21.08 30.87
C PRO A 58 23.67 -20.23 31.03
N GLY A 59 24.04 -19.86 32.26
CA GLY A 59 25.21 -19.03 32.55
C GLY A 59 25.03 -17.54 32.26
N HIS A 60 24.07 -17.19 31.45
CA HIS A 60 23.68 -15.79 31.18
C HIS A 60 22.20 -15.71 30.79
N THR A 61 21.57 -14.62 31.12
CA THR A 61 20.15 -14.33 30.83
C THR A 61 20.01 -12.98 30.16
N LEU A 62 19.27 -12.91 29.06
CA LEU A 62 18.87 -11.66 28.45
C LEU A 62 17.65 -11.11 29.19
N VAL A 63 17.80 -9.96 29.82
CA VAL A 63 16.72 -9.24 30.51
C VAL A 63 16.26 -8.07 29.66
N ILE A 64 14.99 -8.04 29.31
CA ILE A 64 14.34 -6.93 28.58
C ILE A 64 13.56 -6.10 29.60
N PHE A 65 13.69 -4.79 29.57
CA PHE A 65 13.09 -3.88 30.52
C PHE A 65 12.70 -2.54 29.87
N ASP A 66 11.75 -1.84 30.45
CA ASP A 66 11.33 -0.49 30.08
C ASP A 66 12.03 0.59 30.94
N ALA A 67 11.72 1.85 30.64
CA ALA A 67 12.31 2.99 31.33
C ALA A 67 11.91 3.10 32.81
N ASP A 68 10.78 2.50 33.19
CA ASP A 68 10.19 2.53 34.54
C ASP A 68 10.59 1.30 35.38
N ALA A 69 11.29 0.35 34.77
CA ALA A 69 11.69 -0.88 35.46
C ALA A 69 12.64 -0.62 36.65
N GLU A 70 12.42 -1.34 37.72
CA GLU A 70 13.32 -1.30 38.88
C GLU A 70 14.68 -1.90 38.50
N LEU A 71 15.72 -1.09 38.68
CA LEU A 71 17.10 -1.51 38.43
C LEU A 71 17.67 -2.29 39.63
N PRO A 72 18.65 -3.19 39.42
CA PRO A 72 19.34 -3.88 40.48
C PRO A 72 20.01 -2.91 41.46
N SER A 73 20.23 -3.36 42.70
CA SER A 73 20.94 -2.56 43.71
C SER A 73 22.34 -2.16 43.23
N PRO A 74 22.76 -0.90 43.45
CA PRO A 74 24.04 -0.42 42.93
C PRO A 74 25.24 -1.07 43.59
N VAL A 75 26.23 -1.46 42.78
CA VAL A 75 27.53 -1.92 43.23
C VAL A 75 28.39 -0.71 43.60
N ARG A 76 28.91 -0.67 44.84
CA ARG A 76 29.77 0.42 45.28
C ARG A 76 31.18 0.27 44.71
N LEU A 77 31.66 1.28 43.98
CA LEU A 77 33.01 1.34 43.43
C LEU A 77 33.74 2.59 43.89
N ARG A 78 35.00 2.43 44.28
CA ARG A 78 35.86 3.51 44.66
C ARG A 78 36.49 4.20 43.44
N PHE A 79 36.54 5.52 43.45
CA PHE A 79 37.36 6.27 42.53
C PHE A 79 38.75 6.47 43.12
N HIS A 80 39.77 6.04 42.42
CA HIS A 80 41.15 6.26 42.79
C HIS A 80 41.99 6.46 41.52
N ARG A 81 42.85 7.48 41.50
CA ARG A 81 43.79 7.61 40.39
C ARG A 81 44.77 6.42 40.41
N ALA A 82 45.13 5.94 39.21
CA ALA A 82 46.00 4.81 39.07
C ALA A 82 47.29 4.98 39.89
N ASP A 83 47.45 4.10 40.89
CA ASP A 83 48.64 3.99 41.74
C ASP A 83 49.06 2.53 41.76
N ALA A 84 50.37 2.27 41.68
CA ALA A 84 50.92 0.93 41.68
C ALA A 84 50.67 0.18 43.02
N SER A 85 50.28 0.87 44.08
CA SER A 85 49.98 0.29 45.38
C SER A 85 48.50 -0.09 45.58
N GLU A 86 47.61 0.20 44.62
CA GLU A 86 46.18 -0.06 44.73
C GLU A 86 45.87 -1.56 44.58
N ALA A 87 45.33 -2.16 45.65
CA ALA A 87 44.99 -3.59 45.68
C ALA A 87 43.51 -3.87 45.35
N GLU A 88 42.65 -2.82 45.38
CA GLU A 88 41.22 -2.96 45.12
C GLU A 88 40.85 -2.56 43.70
N ASP A 89 39.88 -3.27 43.13
CA ASP A 89 39.25 -2.88 41.87
C ASP A 89 38.65 -1.49 41.99
N SER A 90 39.02 -0.58 41.09
CA SER A 90 38.64 0.84 41.19
C SER A 90 38.36 1.47 39.84
N ILE A 91 37.66 2.62 39.87
CA ILE A 91 37.54 3.51 38.72
C ILE A 91 38.72 4.50 38.79
N THR A 92 39.50 4.55 37.70
CA THR A 92 40.72 5.38 37.66
C THR A 92 40.55 6.68 36.89
N ALA A 93 39.57 6.72 35.97
CA ALA A 93 39.20 7.90 35.23
C ALA A 93 37.66 8.01 35.13
N LEU A 94 37.14 9.23 35.27
CA LEU A 94 35.73 9.53 35.06
C LEU A 94 35.61 10.95 34.52
N GLY A 95 35.05 11.07 33.32
CA GLY A 95 34.75 12.34 32.65
C GLY A 95 33.26 12.48 32.38
N GLU A 96 32.76 13.70 32.43
CA GLU A 96 31.37 14.02 32.12
C GLU A 96 31.27 14.69 30.76
N ARG A 97 30.32 14.24 29.95
CA ARG A 97 29.97 14.81 28.66
C ARG A 97 28.51 15.24 28.66
N ARG A 98 28.28 16.49 28.31
CA ARG A 98 26.94 17.03 28.13
C ARG A 98 26.77 17.55 26.71
N GLU A 99 25.65 17.19 26.11
CA GLU A 99 25.25 17.64 24.78
C GLU A 99 23.90 18.34 24.84
N LEU A 100 23.71 19.34 23.99
CA LEU A 100 22.43 19.97 23.81
C LEU A 100 21.55 19.03 22.95
N VAL A 101 20.42 18.62 23.50
CA VAL A 101 19.49 17.67 22.85
C VAL A 101 18.09 18.26 22.84
N PRO A 102 17.18 17.75 22.00
CA PRO A 102 15.78 18.15 22.03
C PRO A 102 15.17 17.98 23.43
N ASN A 103 14.36 18.95 23.84
CA ASN A 103 13.60 18.95 25.08
C ASN A 103 12.09 18.86 24.86
N ARG A 104 11.65 18.79 23.59
CA ARG A 104 10.28 18.49 23.17
C ARG A 104 10.31 17.53 21.99
N SER A 105 9.45 16.54 22.04
CA SER A 105 9.24 15.60 20.93
C SER A 105 7.77 15.62 20.52
N VAL A 106 7.52 15.70 19.22
CA VAL A 106 6.17 15.63 18.62
C VAL A 106 6.18 14.53 17.59
N ALA A 107 5.22 13.63 17.67
CA ALA A 107 5.02 12.56 16.69
C ALA A 107 3.63 12.67 16.07
N SER A 108 3.53 12.55 14.74
CA SER A 108 2.25 12.63 14.02
C SER A 108 2.24 11.62 12.89
N SER A 109 1.18 10.81 12.79
CA SER A 109 1.01 9.80 11.76
C SER A 109 -0.36 9.89 11.12
N TRP A 110 -0.41 9.84 9.79
CA TRP A 110 -1.67 9.82 9.05
C TRP A 110 -2.38 8.47 9.18
N HIS A 111 -3.65 8.49 9.54
CA HIS A 111 -4.50 7.31 9.60
C HIS A 111 -5.48 7.31 8.43
N SER A 112 -5.21 6.50 7.41
CA SER A 112 -5.96 6.51 6.15
C SER A 112 -7.43 6.10 6.29
N GLU A 113 -7.75 5.21 7.23
CA GLU A 113 -9.13 4.75 7.45
C GLU A 113 -9.99 5.77 8.18
N ARG A 114 -9.39 6.56 9.08
CA ARG A 114 -10.07 7.63 9.81
C ARG A 114 -10.00 8.97 9.07
N VAL A 115 -9.12 9.06 8.06
CA VAL A 115 -8.87 10.29 7.30
C VAL A 115 -8.44 11.44 8.24
N GLU A 116 -7.61 11.12 9.24
CA GLU A 116 -7.12 12.07 10.25
C GLU A 116 -5.65 11.83 10.58
N ALA A 117 -4.98 12.86 11.10
CA ALA A 117 -3.67 12.71 11.70
C ALA A 117 -3.81 12.38 13.20
N VAL A 118 -3.17 11.29 13.63
CA VAL A 118 -3.05 10.93 15.04
C VAL A 118 -1.71 11.46 15.53
N SER A 119 -1.75 12.36 16.51
CA SER A 119 -0.56 13.07 17.01
C SER A 119 -0.46 13.00 18.52
N GLY A 120 0.77 13.02 19.01
CA GLY A 120 1.09 13.11 20.43
C GLY A 120 2.39 13.88 20.67
N GLU A 121 2.57 14.35 21.89
CA GLU A 121 3.76 15.10 22.26
C GLU A 121 4.26 14.72 23.65
N ALA A 122 5.56 14.94 23.87
CA ALA A 122 6.21 14.87 25.17
C ALA A 122 7.18 16.05 25.32
N ALA A 123 7.27 16.58 26.53
CA ALA A 123 8.20 17.65 26.87
C ALA A 123 8.96 17.32 28.16
N ALA A 124 10.25 17.57 28.18
CA ALA A 124 11.03 17.55 29.40
C ALA A 124 10.68 18.75 30.28
N ALA A 125 10.95 18.62 31.60
CA ALA A 125 10.79 19.75 32.52
C ALA A 125 11.55 20.98 31.98
N HIS A 126 10.85 22.12 31.91
CA HIS A 126 11.38 23.35 31.37
C HIS A 126 12.49 23.93 32.27
N HIS A 127 13.61 24.22 31.64
CA HIS A 127 14.68 25.01 32.22
C HIS A 127 14.68 26.37 31.55
N ASP A 128 14.37 27.44 32.28
CA ASP A 128 14.24 28.81 31.74
C ASP A 128 15.46 29.30 30.91
N ALA A 129 16.61 28.67 31.11
CA ALA A 129 17.86 29.01 30.43
C ALA A 129 18.02 28.32 29.05
N ILE A 130 17.17 27.35 28.71
CA ILE A 130 17.29 26.59 27.45
C ILE A 130 16.03 26.81 26.62
N PRO A 131 16.14 27.30 25.36
CA PRO A 131 14.97 27.45 24.50
C PRO A 131 14.34 26.08 24.20
N THR A 132 13.08 26.10 23.78
CA THR A 132 12.44 24.89 23.27
C THR A 132 13.15 24.41 22.02
N LEU A 133 13.70 23.21 22.11
CA LEU A 133 14.32 22.47 21.01
C LEU A 133 13.42 21.30 20.68
N GLU A 134 12.64 21.46 19.62
CA GLU A 134 11.67 20.47 19.20
C GLU A 134 12.25 19.50 18.18
N VAL A 135 11.94 18.23 18.32
CA VAL A 135 12.03 17.25 17.25
C VAL A 135 10.62 16.84 16.83
N TYR A 136 10.29 17.11 15.56
CA TYR A 136 9.04 16.65 14.95
C TYR A 136 9.32 15.42 14.09
N VAL A 137 8.56 14.35 14.35
CA VAL A 137 8.71 13.09 13.62
C VAL A 137 7.39 12.68 13.01
N GLN A 138 7.43 12.41 11.72
CA GLN A 138 6.33 11.84 10.97
C GLN A 138 6.67 10.39 10.61
N PRO A 139 6.32 9.41 11.44
CA PRO A 139 6.48 8.02 11.10
C PRO A 139 5.49 7.60 9.99
N ARG A 140 5.61 6.37 9.54
CA ARG A 140 4.72 5.78 8.54
C ARG A 140 3.23 6.03 8.85
N ALA A 141 2.42 6.07 7.81
CA ALA A 141 0.97 6.16 7.94
C ALA A 141 0.43 4.99 8.81
N GLY A 142 -0.53 5.31 9.66
CA GLY A 142 -1.15 4.32 10.53
C GLY A 142 -0.26 3.81 11.67
N ARG A 143 0.82 4.47 12.05
CA ARG A 143 1.71 4.05 13.14
C ARG A 143 1.02 4.08 14.51
N PHE A 144 0.13 5.02 14.74
CA PHE A 144 -0.52 5.23 16.03
C PHE A 144 -1.97 4.81 16.01
N ALA A 145 -2.37 4.00 16.99
CA ALA A 145 -3.76 3.61 17.18
C ALA A 145 -4.62 4.79 17.70
N ASP A 146 -4.03 5.62 18.56
CA ASP A 146 -4.68 6.75 19.22
C ASP A 146 -3.64 7.80 19.68
N PRO A 147 -4.06 8.97 20.18
CA PRO A 147 -3.14 9.99 20.69
C PRO A 147 -2.30 9.56 21.91
N ALA A 148 -2.77 8.62 22.74
CA ALA A 148 -2.00 8.11 23.86
C ALA A 148 -0.76 7.35 23.37
N HIS A 149 -0.94 6.44 22.40
CA HIS A 149 0.17 5.73 21.75
C HIS A 149 1.15 6.69 21.04
N ALA A 150 0.65 7.76 20.44
CA ALA A 150 1.51 8.78 19.83
C ALA A 150 2.34 9.53 20.89
N SER A 151 1.77 9.79 22.06
CA SER A 151 2.46 10.45 23.18
C SER A 151 3.50 9.54 23.85
N GLU A 152 3.23 8.23 23.94
CA GLU A 152 4.22 7.24 24.39
C GLU A 152 5.44 7.21 23.46
N GLU A 153 5.22 7.13 22.14
CA GLU A 153 6.30 7.18 21.15
C GLU A 153 7.11 8.48 21.26
N ALA A 154 6.43 9.61 21.45
CA ALA A 154 7.09 10.90 21.65
C ALA A 154 7.94 10.90 22.92
N THR A 155 7.47 10.25 24.00
CA THR A 155 8.20 10.09 25.28
C THR A 155 9.44 9.23 25.09
N PHE A 156 9.34 8.06 24.45
CA PHE A 156 10.50 7.20 24.19
C PHE A 156 11.60 7.93 23.42
N ARG A 157 11.23 8.71 22.42
CA ARG A 157 12.18 9.53 21.64
C ARG A 157 12.83 10.62 22.46
N LEU A 158 12.06 11.27 23.32
CA LEU A 158 12.58 12.29 24.22
C LEU A 158 13.57 11.69 25.23
N ASP A 159 13.23 10.55 25.83
CA ASP A 159 14.10 9.86 26.77
C ASP A 159 15.39 9.34 26.10
N ALA A 160 15.29 8.80 24.89
CA ALA A 160 16.45 8.43 24.09
C ALA A 160 17.37 9.65 23.79
N ALA A 161 16.77 10.82 23.51
CA ALA A 161 17.55 12.05 23.34
C ALA A 161 18.23 12.50 24.65
N ARG A 162 17.51 12.43 25.78
CA ARG A 162 18.05 12.75 27.12
C ARG A 162 19.19 11.81 27.49
N LEU A 163 19.06 10.52 27.22
CA LEU A 163 20.10 9.51 27.42
C LEU A 163 21.39 9.86 26.66
N ARG A 164 21.27 10.43 25.46
CA ARG A 164 22.43 10.91 24.69
C ARG A 164 23.01 12.20 25.25
N GLY A 165 22.14 13.04 25.79
CA GLY A 165 22.50 14.38 26.26
C GLY A 165 23.35 14.42 27.52
N TRP A 166 23.35 13.34 28.34
CA TRP A 166 24.11 13.29 29.58
C TRP A 166 24.79 11.94 29.79
N ARG A 167 26.08 11.89 29.52
CA ARG A 167 26.90 10.70 29.61
C ARG A 167 28.13 10.93 30.46
N LEU A 168 28.59 9.86 31.09
CA LEU A 168 29.88 9.81 31.77
C LEU A 168 30.71 8.70 31.12
N GLU A 169 31.96 9.01 30.82
CA GLU A 169 32.93 8.06 30.28
C GLU A 169 33.94 7.77 31.37
N GLY A 170 34.18 6.50 31.63
CA GLY A 170 35.08 6.08 32.67
C GLY A 170 36.01 4.95 32.25
N ALA A 171 37.08 4.78 33.02
CA ALA A 171 38.00 3.67 32.87
C ALA A 171 38.45 3.19 34.26
N GLY A 172 38.84 1.91 34.35
CA GLY A 172 39.28 1.33 35.61
C GLY A 172 39.71 -0.14 35.50
N SER A 173 39.83 -0.74 36.67
CA SER A 173 40.13 -2.14 36.88
C SER A 173 38.95 -2.96 37.43
N ALA A 174 37.79 -2.33 37.66
CA ALA A 174 36.66 -2.98 38.30
C ALA A 174 36.03 -4.10 37.43
N ARG A 175 36.27 -5.36 37.78
CA ARG A 175 35.83 -6.57 37.05
C ARG A 175 34.31 -6.80 37.16
N VAL A 176 33.66 -6.19 38.14
CA VAL A 176 32.21 -6.32 38.38
C VAL A 176 31.34 -5.40 37.54
N LEU A 177 31.96 -4.56 36.71
CA LEU A 177 31.21 -3.68 35.81
C LEU A 177 30.45 -4.50 34.78
N ALA A 178 29.17 -4.22 34.63
CA ALA A 178 28.32 -4.79 33.59
C ALA A 178 27.34 -3.73 33.08
N ALA A 179 27.01 -3.77 31.80
CA ALA A 179 26.00 -2.89 31.23
C ALA A 179 24.63 -3.14 31.89
N GLY A 180 23.92 -2.08 32.26
CA GLY A 180 22.63 -2.14 32.95
C GLY A 180 22.71 -2.46 34.46
N GLN A 181 23.89 -2.74 35.02
CA GLN A 181 24.11 -2.90 36.45
C GLN A 181 24.50 -1.56 37.08
N PRO A 182 23.66 -0.90 37.92
CA PRO A 182 24.01 0.37 38.53
C PRO A 182 25.28 0.30 39.40
N ILE A 183 26.04 1.39 39.41
CA ILE A 183 27.23 1.56 40.25
C ILE A 183 27.11 2.83 41.09
N SER A 184 27.55 2.78 42.31
CA SER A 184 27.66 3.95 43.19
C SER A 184 29.12 4.37 43.34
N ILE A 185 29.42 5.62 42.97
CA ILE A 185 30.78 6.15 42.97
C ILE A 185 31.16 6.68 44.36
N ALA A 186 32.24 6.15 44.90
CA ALA A 186 32.80 6.64 46.16
C ALA A 186 34.09 7.43 45.91
N GLN A 187 34.33 8.46 46.74
CA GLN A 187 35.58 9.23 46.78
C GLN A 187 35.94 10.04 45.53
N HIS A 188 35.00 10.27 44.61
CA HIS A 188 35.25 11.17 43.50
C HIS A 188 35.02 12.63 43.88
N PRO A 189 35.90 13.59 43.52
CA PRO A 189 35.77 14.99 43.97
C PRO A 189 34.48 15.67 43.50
N ARG A 190 33.94 15.31 42.35
CA ARG A 190 32.73 15.95 41.76
C ARG A 190 31.52 15.00 41.75
N HIS A 191 31.74 13.68 41.67
CA HIS A 191 30.71 12.69 41.46
C HIS A 191 30.63 11.68 42.65
N GLY A 192 31.25 12.02 43.80
CA GLY A 192 31.12 11.19 45.03
C GLY A 192 29.67 11.10 45.48
N GLY A 193 29.18 9.87 45.65
CA GLY A 193 27.77 9.60 45.98
C GLY A 193 26.83 9.49 44.77
N ALA A 194 27.28 9.78 43.56
CA ALA A 194 26.46 9.59 42.36
C ALA A 194 26.23 8.11 42.07
N THR A 195 25.01 7.78 41.65
CA THR A 195 24.68 6.47 41.12
C THR A 195 24.58 6.57 39.61
N LEU A 196 25.33 5.73 38.92
CA LEU A 196 25.42 5.69 37.46
C LEU A 196 24.97 4.32 36.95
N VAL A 197 24.36 4.31 35.74
CA VAL A 197 24.02 3.08 35.04
C VAL A 197 24.94 2.95 33.85
N PRO A 198 25.88 1.98 33.83
CA PRO A 198 26.69 1.69 32.64
C PRO A 198 25.81 1.24 31.49
N LEU A 199 25.99 1.88 30.33
CA LEU A 199 25.28 1.58 29.06
C LEU A 199 26.07 0.62 28.18
N ALA A 200 27.40 0.75 28.24
CA ALA A 200 28.35 -0.10 27.54
C ALA A 200 29.61 -0.28 28.39
N VAL A 201 30.16 -1.46 28.38
CA VAL A 201 31.42 -1.78 29.05
C VAL A 201 32.31 -2.57 28.12
N GLU A 202 33.54 -2.14 27.96
CA GLU A 202 34.60 -2.85 27.22
C GLU A 202 35.59 -3.39 28.24
N HIS A 203 35.78 -4.69 28.25
CA HIS A 203 36.76 -5.39 29.10
C HIS A 203 37.93 -5.85 28.26
N VAL A 204 39.13 -5.52 28.69
CA VAL A 204 40.36 -5.95 28.02
C VAL A 204 41.31 -6.55 29.06
N GLY A 205 41.68 -7.78 28.85
CA GLY A 205 42.54 -8.47 29.79
C GLY A 205 43.43 -9.55 29.13
N THR A 206 44.58 -9.79 29.72
CA THR A 206 45.51 -10.83 29.29
C THR A 206 45.73 -11.81 30.44
N ASN A 207 45.41 -13.09 30.19
CA ASN A 207 45.63 -14.16 31.14
C ASN A 207 47.10 -14.60 31.12
N ASN A 208 47.72 -14.79 32.29
CA ASN A 208 49.10 -15.25 32.45
C ASN A 208 49.22 -16.77 32.69
N LEU A 209 48.13 -17.54 32.56
CA LEU A 209 48.08 -18.97 32.89
C LEU A 209 48.66 -19.92 31.82
N GLY A 210 49.08 -19.42 30.66
CA GLY A 210 49.54 -20.28 29.57
C GLY A 210 50.76 -19.74 28.83
N SER A 211 51.90 -20.40 28.96
CA SER A 211 53.17 -19.92 28.43
C SER A 211 53.39 -20.10 26.90
N GLY A 212 52.59 -20.91 26.20
CA GLY A 212 52.83 -21.21 24.78
C GLY A 212 51.84 -20.59 23.79
N ILE A 213 50.55 -20.60 24.07
CA ILE A 213 49.51 -20.11 23.19
C ILE A 213 49.30 -18.59 23.38
N THR A 214 49.55 -18.08 24.58
CA THR A 214 49.45 -16.65 24.91
C THR A 214 50.44 -15.78 24.15
N ALA A 215 51.64 -16.30 23.86
CA ALA A 215 52.62 -15.56 23.04
C ALA A 215 52.20 -15.38 21.57
N LEU A 216 51.37 -16.29 21.05
CA LEU A 216 50.84 -16.24 19.69
C LEU A 216 49.61 -15.34 19.57
N LEU A 217 48.86 -15.12 20.66
CA LEU A 217 47.64 -14.33 20.71
C LEU A 217 47.83 -12.99 21.46
N ALA A 218 49.02 -12.71 21.96
CA ALA A 218 49.32 -11.51 22.73
C ALA A 218 49.16 -10.25 21.85
N SER A 219 48.25 -9.35 22.25
CA SER A 219 48.26 -8.00 21.73
C SER A 219 49.52 -7.27 22.23
N PRO A 220 50.33 -6.66 21.36
CA PRO A 220 51.57 -5.98 21.76
C PRO A 220 51.35 -4.82 22.76
N ASP A 221 50.11 -4.36 22.91
CA ASP A 221 49.75 -3.21 23.75
C ASP A 221 49.28 -3.63 25.15
N LEU A 222 49.26 -4.92 25.49
CA LEU A 222 48.77 -5.43 26.77
C LEU A 222 49.83 -6.22 27.50
N GLU A 223 50.15 -5.83 28.72
CA GLU A 223 51.01 -6.57 29.61
C GLU A 223 50.34 -7.87 30.09
N HIS A 224 51.12 -8.96 30.21
CA HIS A 224 50.66 -10.23 30.74
C HIS A 224 50.08 -10.06 32.17
N GLY A 225 48.91 -10.65 32.42
CA GLY A 225 48.21 -10.56 33.70
C GLY A 225 47.53 -9.21 33.96
N SER A 226 47.49 -8.32 32.99
CA SER A 226 46.81 -7.04 33.10
C SER A 226 45.33 -7.15 32.77
N TYR A 227 44.54 -6.30 33.43
CA TYR A 227 43.12 -6.13 33.16
C TYR A 227 42.76 -4.63 33.24
N ARG A 228 42.00 -4.18 32.32
CA ARG A 228 41.41 -2.83 32.28
C ARG A 228 40.04 -2.84 31.65
N ASN A 229 39.23 -1.86 31.97
CA ASN A 229 37.95 -1.63 31.32
C ASN A 229 37.76 -0.17 30.97
N ARG A 230 36.82 0.06 30.04
CA ARG A 230 36.25 1.34 29.72
C ARG A 230 34.74 1.22 29.75
N PHE A 231 34.05 2.24 30.15
CA PHE A 231 32.61 2.23 30.17
C PHE A 231 32.02 3.61 29.81
N VAL A 232 30.81 3.56 29.26
CA VAL A 232 29.94 4.72 29.10
C VAL A 232 28.75 4.52 30.01
N ALA A 233 28.41 5.49 30.82
CA ALA A 233 27.31 5.45 31.78
C ALA A 233 26.45 6.70 31.71
N THR A 234 25.26 6.62 32.25
CA THR A 234 24.35 7.75 32.49
C THR A 234 24.03 7.84 33.97
N PRO A 235 23.67 9.02 34.53
CA PRO A 235 23.09 9.10 35.88
C PRO A 235 21.79 8.30 35.97
N VAL A 236 21.53 7.72 37.15
CA VAL A 236 20.36 6.85 37.39
C VAL A 236 19.01 7.54 37.18
N GLU A 237 18.98 8.87 37.31
CA GLU A 237 17.80 9.70 37.07
C GLU A 237 17.48 9.93 35.59
N VAL A 238 18.34 9.48 34.67
CA VAL A 238 18.08 9.53 33.26
C VAL A 238 17.55 8.17 32.80
N PRO A 239 16.34 8.09 32.23
CA PRO A 239 15.75 6.85 31.77
C PRO A 239 16.64 6.14 30.73
N VAL A 240 16.79 4.83 30.86
CA VAL A 240 17.53 4.02 29.87
C VAL A 240 16.58 3.67 28.73
N ALA A 241 16.45 4.56 27.76
CA ALA A 241 15.66 4.36 26.57
C ALA A 241 16.58 4.27 25.34
N PRO A 242 16.56 3.16 24.60
CA PRO A 242 17.39 3.03 23.40
C PRO A 242 16.88 3.95 22.28
N LEU A 243 17.79 4.53 21.52
CA LEU A 243 17.42 5.21 20.28
C LEU A 243 17.01 4.16 19.25
N ALA A 244 15.83 4.34 18.66
CA ALA A 244 15.41 3.47 17.55
C ALA A 244 16.41 3.57 16.39
N ALA A 245 16.87 2.42 15.91
CA ALA A 245 17.70 2.35 14.72
C ALA A 245 16.88 2.69 13.46
N ASP A 246 17.55 3.21 12.44
CA ASP A 246 16.92 3.43 11.15
C ASP A 246 16.47 2.10 10.54
N ARG A 247 15.26 2.10 10.00
CA ARG A 247 14.74 0.92 9.30
C ARG A 247 15.43 0.74 7.95
N PRO A 248 15.68 -0.52 7.54
CA PRO A 248 16.16 -0.78 6.20
C PRO A 248 15.21 -0.24 5.14
N THR A 249 15.75 0.52 4.19
CA THR A 249 14.98 1.14 3.11
C THR A 249 14.90 0.21 1.90
N VAL A 250 13.70 0.04 1.35
CA VAL A 250 13.48 -0.63 0.07
C VAL A 250 13.71 0.37 -1.06
N HIS A 251 14.71 0.11 -1.89
CA HIS A 251 15.04 0.95 -3.04
C HIS A 251 14.32 0.44 -4.29
N GLY A 252 13.23 1.08 -4.67
CA GLY A 252 12.46 0.78 -5.86
C GLY A 252 11.39 -0.31 -5.70
N PRO A 253 10.60 -0.56 -6.76
CA PRO A 253 9.54 -1.57 -6.74
C PRO A 253 10.07 -3.00 -6.76
N GLN A 254 9.23 -3.94 -6.34
CA GLN A 254 9.46 -5.37 -6.42
C GLN A 254 8.26 -6.06 -7.07
N THR A 255 8.44 -7.27 -7.57
CA THR A 255 7.33 -8.08 -8.04
C THR A 255 6.90 -9.10 -6.99
N ALA A 256 5.62 -9.46 -7.05
CA ALA A 256 5.02 -10.47 -6.18
C ALA A 256 3.88 -11.17 -6.91
N HIS A 257 3.48 -12.36 -6.44
CA HIS A 257 2.30 -13.06 -6.93
C HIS A 257 1.11 -12.87 -5.99
N VAL A 258 -0.07 -12.70 -6.55
CA VAL A 258 -1.32 -12.66 -5.79
C VAL A 258 -1.67 -14.07 -5.33
N VAL A 259 -1.99 -14.21 -4.05
CA VAL A 259 -2.38 -15.47 -3.42
C VAL A 259 -3.74 -15.33 -2.72
N GLY A 260 -4.40 -16.45 -2.43
CA GLY A 260 -5.71 -16.41 -1.81
C GLY A 260 -6.28 -17.79 -1.53
N LEU A 261 -7.60 -17.88 -1.37
CA LEU A 261 -8.30 -19.16 -1.14
C LEU A 261 -8.12 -20.11 -2.32
N PRO A 262 -7.95 -21.41 -2.08
CA PRO A 262 -7.95 -22.43 -3.13
C PRO A 262 -9.21 -22.31 -4.01
N ASP A 263 -9.05 -22.57 -5.30
CA ASP A 263 -10.12 -22.59 -6.31
C ASP A 263 -10.88 -21.26 -6.50
N ALA A 264 -10.45 -20.18 -5.86
CA ALA A 264 -11.01 -18.85 -6.05
C ALA A 264 -10.23 -18.06 -7.11
N ALA A 265 -10.94 -17.30 -7.95
CA ALA A 265 -10.30 -16.41 -8.92
C ALA A 265 -9.67 -15.17 -8.25
N VAL A 266 -10.30 -14.68 -7.18
CA VAL A 266 -9.83 -13.56 -6.36
C VAL A 266 -10.46 -13.63 -4.97
N THR A 267 -9.72 -13.24 -3.95
CA THR A 267 -10.20 -13.16 -2.56
C THR A 267 -9.79 -11.83 -1.93
N PRO A 268 -10.51 -10.74 -2.27
CA PRO A 268 -10.16 -9.41 -1.78
C PRO A 268 -10.69 -9.16 -0.37
N SER A 269 -10.12 -8.15 0.29
CA SER A 269 -10.74 -7.52 1.46
C SER A 269 -11.87 -6.59 1.02
N ARG A 270 -12.65 -6.10 2.00
CA ARG A 270 -13.65 -5.06 1.76
C ARG A 270 -13.05 -3.77 1.23
N ASP A 271 -11.80 -3.48 1.58
CA ASP A 271 -11.13 -2.20 1.32
C ASP A 271 -10.21 -2.24 0.09
N HIS A 272 -10.59 -3.02 -0.93
CA HIS A 272 -9.87 -3.12 -2.20
C HIS A 272 -8.41 -3.57 -2.04
N GLN A 273 -8.19 -4.63 -1.25
CA GLN A 273 -6.88 -5.18 -0.96
C GLN A 273 -6.83 -6.65 -1.35
N VAL A 274 -5.66 -7.13 -1.70
CA VAL A 274 -5.38 -8.56 -1.94
C VAL A 274 -4.16 -9.01 -1.14
N ARG A 275 -3.96 -10.32 -1.03
CA ARG A 275 -2.76 -10.90 -0.43
C ARG A 275 -1.75 -11.26 -1.50
N ILE A 276 -0.48 -11.07 -1.19
CA ILE A 276 0.62 -11.31 -2.11
C ILE A 276 1.74 -12.12 -1.46
N GLN A 277 2.55 -12.75 -2.27
CA GLN A 277 3.77 -13.44 -1.87
C GLN A 277 4.93 -12.99 -2.75
N PHE A 278 5.98 -12.46 -2.11
CA PHE A 278 7.19 -12.03 -2.82
C PHE A 278 8.04 -13.22 -3.25
N ALA A 279 8.81 -13.06 -4.32
CA ALA A 279 9.65 -14.11 -4.88
C ALA A 279 10.73 -14.61 -3.89
N TRP A 280 11.21 -13.76 -2.99
CA TRP A 280 12.25 -14.08 -2.01
C TRP A 280 11.74 -14.72 -0.72
N GLN A 281 10.42 -14.80 -0.52
CA GLN A 281 9.87 -15.42 0.68
C GLN A 281 10.16 -16.94 0.68
N ARG A 282 10.80 -17.39 1.75
CA ARG A 282 10.98 -18.82 2.04
C ARG A 282 9.77 -19.36 2.77
N GLY A 283 9.40 -20.62 2.58
CA GLY A 283 8.31 -21.22 3.30
C GLY A 283 7.91 -22.59 2.78
N GLU A 284 6.77 -23.12 3.23
CA GLU A 284 6.26 -24.43 2.83
C GLU A 284 5.88 -24.47 1.34
N HIS A 285 5.35 -23.35 0.84
CA HIS A 285 4.97 -23.19 -0.57
C HIS A 285 5.65 -21.95 -1.17
N PRO A 286 6.97 -21.97 -1.37
CA PRO A 286 7.68 -20.87 -2.01
C PRO A 286 7.23 -20.72 -3.46
N ASN A 287 7.49 -19.57 -4.07
CA ASN A 287 7.35 -19.44 -5.51
C ASN A 287 8.24 -20.47 -6.24
N PRO A 288 7.90 -20.85 -7.49
CA PRO A 288 8.70 -21.80 -8.26
C PRO A 288 10.19 -21.47 -8.27
N GLY A 289 11.02 -22.44 -7.89
CA GLY A 289 12.48 -22.25 -7.75
C GLY A 289 12.92 -21.60 -6.42
N GLY A 290 11.99 -21.21 -5.55
CA GLY A 290 12.30 -20.67 -4.22
C GLY A 290 12.75 -21.72 -3.22
N LEU A 291 13.27 -21.27 -2.07
CA LEU A 291 13.80 -22.14 -1.04
C LEU A 291 12.72 -22.58 -0.05
N SER A 292 12.59 -23.89 0.16
CA SER A 292 11.75 -24.45 1.22
C SER A 292 12.30 -24.10 2.60
N ALA A 293 11.41 -23.76 3.52
CA ALA A 293 11.70 -23.50 4.94
C ALA A 293 10.38 -23.62 5.72
N GLY A 294 10.34 -23.31 7.01
CA GLY A 294 9.08 -23.23 7.76
C GLY A 294 8.09 -22.18 7.18
N SER A 295 6.98 -22.01 7.80
CA SER A 295 5.69 -21.42 7.34
C SER A 295 5.63 -19.97 6.81
N HIS A 296 6.70 -19.37 6.30
CA HIS A 296 6.72 -17.97 5.87
C HIS A 296 6.13 -17.71 4.48
N ALA A 297 6.00 -18.71 3.63
CA ALA A 297 5.37 -18.63 2.32
C ALA A 297 4.32 -19.74 2.17
N PRO A 298 3.14 -19.61 2.76
CA PRO A 298 2.08 -20.62 2.69
C PRO A 298 1.41 -20.71 1.31
N GLY A 299 1.57 -19.72 0.43
CA GLY A 299 1.05 -19.75 -0.93
C GLY A 299 -0.47 -19.62 -1.03
N ASP A 300 -1.15 -19.22 0.03
CA ASP A 300 -2.61 -19.17 0.13
C ASP A 300 -3.12 -17.89 0.82
N HIS A 301 -4.38 -17.90 1.24
CA HIS A 301 -5.04 -16.79 1.93
C HIS A 301 -4.43 -16.44 3.31
N THR A 302 -3.54 -17.24 3.85
CA THR A 302 -2.82 -16.97 5.09
C THR A 302 -1.48 -16.25 4.86
N SER A 303 -1.06 -16.12 3.60
CA SER A 303 0.19 -15.43 3.21
C SER A 303 0.15 -13.95 3.51
N GLY A 304 1.22 -13.44 4.10
CA GLY A 304 1.48 -12.01 4.26
C GLY A 304 0.35 -11.22 4.91
N THR A 305 0.25 -9.96 4.53
CA THR A 305 -0.80 -9.02 4.95
C THR A 305 -1.66 -8.60 3.77
N TRP A 306 -2.74 -7.89 4.05
CA TRP A 306 -3.54 -7.24 3.03
C TRP A 306 -2.79 -6.07 2.40
N VAL A 307 -2.68 -6.07 1.08
CA VAL A 307 -1.98 -5.03 0.32
C VAL A 307 -2.99 -4.27 -0.55
N PRO A 308 -3.12 -2.95 -0.36
CA PRO A 308 -4.01 -2.13 -1.16
C PRO A 308 -3.61 -2.10 -2.64
N VAL A 309 -4.61 -2.12 -3.51
CA VAL A 309 -4.45 -2.00 -4.96
C VAL A 309 -4.74 -0.55 -5.37
N ALA A 310 -3.81 0.06 -6.09
CA ALA A 310 -4.02 1.38 -6.67
C ALA A 310 -4.94 1.31 -7.88
N GLU A 311 -5.82 2.29 -8.01
CA GLU A 311 -6.76 2.41 -9.11
C GLU A 311 -6.54 3.72 -9.89
N TRP A 312 -6.97 3.76 -11.15
CA TRP A 312 -6.86 4.96 -11.98
C TRP A 312 -7.70 6.12 -11.44
N LEU A 313 -8.89 5.78 -10.93
CA LEU A 313 -9.83 6.70 -10.34
C LEU A 313 -10.36 6.10 -9.06
N ALA A 314 -10.43 6.90 -7.99
CA ALA A 314 -11.00 6.46 -6.71
C ALA A 314 -11.78 7.60 -6.05
N GLY A 315 -13.00 7.31 -5.59
CA GLY A 315 -13.84 8.27 -4.88
C GLY A 315 -15.03 7.60 -4.21
N PRO A 316 -15.88 8.36 -3.50
CA PRO A 316 -17.00 7.82 -2.74
C PRO A 316 -18.05 7.20 -3.69
N ASN A 317 -18.06 5.89 -3.78
CA ASN A 317 -18.95 5.09 -4.63
C ASN A 317 -18.82 5.38 -6.14
N TRP A 318 -17.62 5.81 -6.59
CA TRP A 318 -17.30 5.96 -8.01
C TRP A 318 -15.79 5.72 -8.23
N GLY A 319 -15.40 5.33 -9.43
CA GLY A 319 -14.00 5.08 -9.80
C GLY A 319 -13.81 3.82 -10.65
N SER A 320 -12.56 3.46 -10.90
CA SER A 320 -12.20 2.17 -11.49
C SER A 320 -12.14 1.08 -10.41
N HIS A 321 -12.30 -0.19 -10.80
CA HIS A 321 -12.29 -1.32 -9.86
C HIS A 321 -11.77 -2.57 -10.55
N PHE A 322 -10.44 -2.76 -10.51
CA PHE A 322 -9.76 -3.87 -11.15
C PHE A 322 -8.84 -4.62 -10.17
N LEU A 323 -9.38 -5.65 -9.54
CA LEU A 323 -8.58 -6.47 -8.61
C LEU A 323 -7.70 -7.47 -9.36
N PRO A 324 -6.41 -7.56 -9.04
CA PRO A 324 -5.54 -8.62 -9.54
C PRO A 324 -6.05 -9.99 -9.09
N ARG A 325 -6.03 -10.96 -10.00
CA ARG A 325 -6.48 -12.33 -9.71
C ARG A 325 -5.37 -13.15 -9.07
N ILE A 326 -5.75 -14.21 -8.35
CA ILE A 326 -4.81 -15.18 -7.80
C ILE A 326 -3.94 -15.75 -8.92
N GLY A 327 -2.62 -15.79 -8.69
CA GLY A 327 -1.61 -16.17 -9.68
C GLY A 327 -1.10 -15.03 -10.57
N ALA A 328 -1.75 -13.86 -10.57
CA ALA A 328 -1.23 -12.71 -11.30
C ALA A 328 0.06 -12.17 -10.66
N GLU A 329 1.03 -11.79 -11.50
CA GLU A 329 2.21 -11.06 -11.06
C GLU A 329 1.89 -9.57 -10.98
N VAL A 330 2.28 -8.96 -9.86
CA VAL A 330 1.99 -7.55 -9.55
C VAL A 330 3.27 -6.78 -9.25
N LEU A 331 3.26 -5.50 -9.63
CA LEU A 331 4.29 -4.55 -9.27
C LEU A 331 3.93 -3.91 -7.94
N VAL A 332 4.84 -3.99 -6.97
CA VAL A 332 4.65 -3.52 -5.60
C VAL A 332 5.63 -2.40 -5.30
N GLU A 333 5.11 -1.27 -4.91
CA GLU A 333 5.87 -0.13 -4.41
C GLU A 333 5.70 -0.01 -2.89
N PHE A 334 6.62 0.71 -2.26
CA PHE A 334 6.67 0.84 -0.81
C PHE A 334 6.64 2.32 -0.43
N LEU A 335 5.64 2.73 0.33
CA LEU A 335 5.53 4.13 0.77
C LEU A 335 6.76 4.51 1.59
N HIS A 336 7.44 5.57 1.19
CA HIS A 336 8.69 6.04 1.80
C HIS A 336 9.82 4.98 1.89
N GLY A 337 9.75 3.93 1.06
CA GLY A 337 10.70 2.82 1.12
C GLY A 337 10.52 1.89 2.32
N ASP A 338 9.40 1.98 3.05
CA ASP A 338 9.11 1.10 4.19
C ASP A 338 8.55 -0.24 3.72
N ILE A 339 9.29 -1.33 3.96
CA ILE A 339 8.90 -2.71 3.56
C ILE A 339 7.52 -3.12 4.12
N ASP A 340 7.10 -2.54 5.23
CA ASP A 340 5.82 -2.81 5.87
C ASP A 340 4.65 -1.98 5.29
N GLN A 341 4.93 -1.13 4.27
CA GLN A 341 3.94 -0.28 3.60
C GLN A 341 3.82 -0.57 2.10
N PRO A 342 3.57 -1.83 1.70
CA PRO A 342 3.44 -2.19 0.29
C PRO A 342 2.15 -1.61 -0.32
N ARG A 343 2.21 -1.29 -1.62
CA ARG A 343 1.07 -0.90 -2.46
C ARG A 343 1.24 -1.55 -3.82
N ILE A 344 0.19 -2.17 -4.34
CA ILE A 344 0.18 -2.68 -5.71
C ILE A 344 -0.13 -1.51 -6.64
N THR A 345 0.80 -1.22 -7.55
CA THR A 345 0.70 -0.10 -8.51
C THR A 345 0.52 -0.57 -9.96
N GLY A 346 0.66 -1.87 -10.23
CA GLY A 346 0.45 -2.43 -11.56
C GLY A 346 0.36 -3.94 -11.56
N GLN A 347 -0.04 -4.47 -12.71
CA GLN A 347 -0.04 -5.90 -13.02
C GLN A 347 0.89 -6.15 -14.20
N LEU A 348 1.57 -7.29 -14.21
CA LEU A 348 2.56 -7.65 -15.23
C LEU A 348 2.15 -8.92 -15.95
N TYR A 349 2.40 -8.96 -17.26
CA TYR A 349 2.47 -10.21 -18.01
C TYR A 349 3.85 -10.82 -17.83
N ASN A 350 3.94 -12.14 -17.85
CA ASN A 350 5.19 -12.88 -17.63
C ASN A 350 5.29 -14.09 -18.56
N GLY A 351 6.23 -15.00 -18.32
CA GLY A 351 6.45 -16.17 -19.14
C GLY A 351 5.27 -17.16 -19.19
N ASP A 352 4.43 -17.15 -18.16
CA ASP A 352 3.26 -18.05 -18.07
C ASP A 352 1.95 -17.37 -18.51
N VAL A 353 1.91 -16.04 -18.51
CA VAL A 353 0.71 -15.25 -18.77
C VAL A 353 0.95 -14.28 -19.91
N ALA A 354 0.45 -14.65 -21.12
CA ALA A 354 0.53 -13.81 -22.30
C ALA A 354 -0.53 -12.69 -22.31
N PRO A 355 -0.27 -11.54 -22.97
CA PRO A 355 -1.27 -10.50 -23.20
C PRO A 355 -2.49 -11.02 -23.99
N PRO A 356 -3.70 -10.48 -23.74
CA PRO A 356 -4.92 -10.98 -24.37
C PRO A 356 -5.03 -10.69 -25.87
N PHE A 357 -4.37 -9.64 -26.36
CA PHE A 357 -4.43 -9.22 -27.77
C PHE A 357 -3.07 -9.43 -28.45
N ALA A 358 -2.67 -10.69 -28.59
CA ALA A 358 -1.39 -11.06 -29.19
C ALA A 358 -1.30 -10.52 -30.63
N ALA A 359 -1.13 -9.22 -30.75
CA ALA A 359 -0.78 -8.49 -31.97
C ALA A 359 -1.73 -8.58 -33.18
N GLY A 360 -2.86 -9.18 -33.03
CA GLY A 360 -3.85 -9.31 -34.10
C GLY A 360 -3.68 -10.52 -35.02
N ILE A 361 -2.49 -10.90 -35.43
CA ILE A 361 -2.26 -12.04 -36.33
C ILE A 361 -1.13 -12.93 -35.86
N ASP A 362 -0.07 -12.35 -35.36
CA ASP A 362 1.17 -13.02 -35.00
C ASP A 362 1.67 -12.46 -33.65
N GLY A 363 1.92 -13.34 -32.70
CA GLY A 363 2.47 -13.01 -31.39
C GLY A 363 3.99 -12.77 -31.36
N GLY A 364 4.64 -12.67 -32.52
CA GLY A 364 6.08 -12.42 -32.62
C GLY A 364 6.48 -11.02 -32.21
N ALA A 365 7.79 -10.82 -31.99
CA ALA A 365 8.34 -9.51 -31.72
C ALA A 365 8.11 -8.53 -32.89
N ASN A 366 8.01 -7.23 -32.59
CA ASN A 366 7.77 -6.16 -33.54
C ASN A 366 6.42 -6.24 -34.29
N HIS A 367 5.43 -6.82 -33.64
CA HIS A 367 4.06 -6.82 -34.17
C HIS A 367 3.45 -5.40 -34.22
N PRO A 368 2.40 -5.16 -35.04
CA PRO A 368 1.86 -3.81 -35.23
C PRO A 368 1.23 -3.18 -33.98
N GLY A 369 0.81 -3.97 -32.97
CA GLY A 369 0.25 -3.47 -31.72
C GLY A 369 -1.05 -2.67 -31.90
N THR A 370 -1.86 -2.96 -32.92
CA THR A 370 -3.05 -2.18 -33.24
C THR A 370 -4.26 -2.51 -32.37
N LEU A 371 -4.24 -3.62 -31.62
CA LEU A 371 -5.32 -4.00 -30.72
C LEU A 371 -5.00 -3.56 -29.29
N SER A 372 -5.95 -2.88 -28.66
CA SER A 372 -5.92 -2.47 -27.26
C SER A 372 -7.29 -2.65 -26.61
N GLY A 373 -7.37 -2.57 -25.29
CA GLY A 373 -8.63 -2.65 -24.57
C GLY A 373 -8.60 -3.53 -23.33
N LEU A 374 -9.75 -4.06 -22.96
CA LEU A 374 -9.93 -4.93 -21.79
C LEU A 374 -10.45 -6.29 -22.23
N HIS A 375 -9.87 -7.34 -21.64
CA HIS A 375 -10.33 -8.72 -21.81
C HIS A 375 -10.44 -9.37 -20.43
N THR A 376 -11.62 -9.81 -20.06
CA THR A 376 -11.87 -10.49 -18.80
C THR A 376 -12.34 -11.92 -19.03
N ARG A 377 -12.14 -12.79 -18.07
CA ARG A 377 -12.58 -14.19 -18.08
C ARG A 377 -13.50 -14.45 -16.89
N GLY A 378 -14.49 -15.32 -17.04
CA GLY A 378 -15.33 -15.76 -15.94
C GLY A 378 -14.51 -16.30 -14.77
N HIS A 379 -14.99 -16.15 -13.53
CA HIS A 379 -14.29 -16.62 -12.33
C HIS A 379 -14.19 -18.15 -12.26
N ASP A 380 -15.07 -18.85 -12.92
CA ASP A 380 -15.06 -20.31 -13.13
C ASP A 380 -14.14 -20.76 -14.28
N GLY A 381 -13.45 -19.82 -14.92
CA GLY A 381 -12.63 -20.05 -16.10
C GLY A 381 -13.41 -20.14 -17.41
N GLY A 382 -14.75 -20.13 -17.38
CA GLY A 382 -15.64 -20.17 -18.55
C GLY A 382 -16.03 -18.79 -19.05
N GLY A 383 -16.12 -18.62 -20.38
CA GLY A 383 -16.57 -17.40 -21.00
C GLY A 383 -15.63 -16.19 -20.86
N THR A 384 -15.80 -15.23 -21.74
CA THR A 384 -14.97 -13.99 -21.77
C THR A 384 -15.84 -12.78 -22.04
N GLN A 385 -15.33 -11.61 -21.66
CA GLN A 385 -15.89 -10.31 -22.02
C GLN A 385 -14.76 -9.43 -22.58
N GLN A 386 -15.07 -8.65 -23.58
CA GLN A 386 -14.09 -7.82 -24.28
C GLN A 386 -14.59 -6.41 -24.52
N TRP A 387 -13.71 -5.45 -24.32
CA TRP A 387 -13.78 -4.14 -24.94
C TRP A 387 -12.51 -3.97 -25.76
N VAL A 388 -12.63 -4.02 -27.09
CA VAL A 388 -11.50 -3.94 -28.03
C VAL A 388 -11.57 -2.62 -28.78
N ILE A 389 -10.43 -1.96 -28.88
CA ILE A 389 -10.15 -0.83 -29.75
C ILE A 389 -9.11 -1.31 -30.76
N ASP A 390 -9.41 -1.17 -32.07
CA ASP A 390 -8.57 -1.61 -33.14
C ASP A 390 -8.18 -0.40 -34.02
N ASP A 391 -6.93 0.02 -33.90
CA ASP A 391 -6.36 1.19 -34.56
C ASP A 391 -5.68 0.84 -35.89
N THR A 392 -6.03 -0.28 -36.52
CA THR A 392 -5.48 -0.66 -37.82
C THR A 392 -5.78 0.41 -38.86
N PRO A 393 -4.77 0.96 -39.57
CA PRO A 393 -4.97 2.02 -40.55
C PRO A 393 -6.00 1.66 -41.62
N GLY A 394 -7.01 2.52 -41.82
CA GLY A 394 -8.12 2.29 -42.74
C GLY A 394 -9.13 1.24 -42.30
N GLN A 395 -8.99 0.66 -41.10
CA GLN A 395 -9.83 -0.41 -40.57
C GLN A 395 -10.19 -0.19 -39.10
N LEU A 396 -10.44 1.05 -38.72
CA LEU A 396 -10.78 1.41 -37.33
C LEU A 396 -12.04 0.69 -36.87
N ARG A 397 -11.96 0.11 -35.68
CA ARG A 397 -13.06 -0.68 -35.11
C ARG A 397 -13.11 -0.57 -33.57
N THR A 398 -14.32 -0.56 -33.04
CA THR A 398 -14.58 -0.75 -31.61
C THR A 398 -15.52 -1.93 -31.40
N ARG A 399 -15.22 -2.82 -30.45
CA ARG A 399 -16.03 -3.99 -30.12
C ARG A 399 -16.28 -4.08 -28.63
N LEU A 400 -17.55 -4.25 -28.26
CA LEU A 400 -17.99 -4.75 -26.97
C LEU A 400 -18.60 -6.13 -27.19
N HIS A 401 -18.12 -7.14 -26.44
CA HIS A 401 -18.54 -8.53 -26.64
C HIS A 401 -18.54 -9.32 -25.33
N THR A 402 -19.52 -10.21 -25.22
CA THR A 402 -19.52 -11.29 -24.23
C THR A 402 -19.83 -12.61 -24.91
N THR A 403 -19.13 -13.66 -24.54
CA THR A 403 -19.37 -15.02 -25.04
C THR A 403 -20.69 -15.62 -24.57
N LEU A 404 -21.30 -15.05 -23.53
CA LEU A 404 -22.64 -15.45 -23.10
C LEU A 404 -23.68 -15.02 -24.15
N ALA A 405 -24.32 -16.01 -24.79
CA ALA A 405 -25.21 -15.81 -25.91
C ALA A 405 -24.59 -15.00 -27.09
N ASP A 406 -23.27 -15.02 -27.23
CA ASP A 406 -22.53 -14.31 -28.28
C ASP A 406 -23.05 -12.89 -28.54
N SER A 407 -23.25 -12.13 -27.45
CA SER A 407 -23.84 -10.79 -27.54
C SER A 407 -22.75 -9.74 -27.82
N ARG A 408 -22.96 -8.89 -28.85
CA ARG A 408 -21.95 -7.93 -29.26
C ARG A 408 -22.51 -6.62 -29.81
N LEU A 409 -21.75 -5.56 -29.62
CA LEU A 409 -21.86 -4.29 -30.31
C LEU A 409 -20.52 -4.02 -30.99
N GLU A 410 -20.52 -3.94 -32.34
CA GLU A 410 -19.34 -3.65 -33.14
C GLU A 410 -19.57 -2.41 -33.99
N LEU A 411 -18.56 -1.54 -34.06
CA LEU A 411 -18.59 -0.27 -34.80
C LEU A 411 -17.39 -0.18 -35.72
N GLY A 412 -17.57 0.28 -36.93
CA GLY A 412 -16.53 0.57 -37.91
C GLY A 412 -16.26 -0.57 -38.92
N TYR A 413 -15.02 -1.02 -38.99
CA TYR A 413 -14.60 -2.06 -39.92
C TYR A 413 -14.85 -3.45 -39.33
N LEU A 414 -15.98 -4.07 -39.66
CA LEU A 414 -16.43 -5.34 -39.08
C LEU A 414 -15.63 -6.52 -39.65
N ILE A 415 -15.06 -7.34 -38.78
CA ILE A 415 -14.28 -8.52 -39.13
C ILE A 415 -14.74 -9.76 -38.37
N GLU A 416 -14.36 -10.94 -38.83
CA GLU A 416 -14.32 -12.11 -37.97
C GLU A 416 -13.23 -11.90 -36.95
N HIS A 417 -13.60 -11.92 -35.67
CA HIS A 417 -12.66 -11.70 -34.57
C HIS A 417 -12.53 -12.99 -33.77
N GLY A 418 -11.37 -13.65 -33.86
CA GLY A 418 -10.96 -14.67 -32.93
C GLY A 418 -10.56 -14.02 -31.59
N ASP A 419 -10.38 -14.80 -30.53
CA ASP A 419 -10.08 -14.27 -29.20
C ASP A 419 -8.85 -13.32 -29.19
N HIS A 420 -7.88 -13.58 -30.05
CA HIS A 420 -6.59 -12.89 -30.03
C HIS A 420 -6.18 -12.34 -31.41
N HIS A 421 -6.94 -12.54 -32.48
CA HIS A 421 -6.53 -12.18 -33.82
C HIS A 421 -7.64 -11.57 -34.66
N ARG A 422 -7.22 -10.80 -35.67
CA ARG A 422 -8.08 -10.22 -36.68
C ARG A 422 -8.30 -11.23 -37.80
N GLY A 423 -9.56 -11.46 -38.14
CA GLY A 423 -9.96 -12.33 -39.26
C GLY A 423 -10.42 -11.57 -40.50
N SER A 424 -11.21 -12.23 -41.34
CA SER A 424 -11.71 -11.71 -42.60
C SER A 424 -12.75 -10.60 -42.45
N LEU A 425 -12.87 -9.74 -43.47
CA LEU A 425 -13.88 -8.69 -43.53
C LEU A 425 -15.29 -9.25 -43.53
N ARG A 426 -16.17 -8.72 -42.72
CA ARG A 426 -17.61 -8.98 -42.67
C ARG A 426 -18.45 -7.83 -43.24
N GLY A 427 -17.95 -6.58 -43.18
CA GLY A 427 -18.62 -5.39 -43.63
C GLY A 427 -18.11 -4.12 -42.94
N GLN A 428 -18.86 -3.02 -43.11
CA GLN A 428 -18.58 -1.74 -42.45
C GLN A 428 -19.87 -1.16 -41.88
N GLY A 429 -19.78 -0.51 -40.73
CA GLY A 429 -20.91 0.17 -40.09
C GLY A 429 -21.11 -0.26 -38.64
N VAL A 430 -22.32 -0.60 -38.24
CA VAL A 430 -22.72 -0.98 -36.89
C VAL A 430 -23.37 -2.35 -36.90
N GLU A 431 -22.97 -3.23 -35.98
CA GLU A 431 -23.64 -4.49 -35.74
C GLU A 431 -24.02 -4.59 -34.25
N LEU A 432 -25.30 -4.81 -33.97
CA LEU A 432 -25.81 -5.21 -32.67
C LEU A 432 -26.40 -6.62 -32.83
N ALA A 433 -25.77 -7.63 -32.25
CA ALA A 433 -26.15 -9.02 -32.45
C ALA A 433 -26.12 -9.82 -31.15
N THR A 434 -26.99 -10.82 -31.04
CA THR A 434 -27.02 -11.79 -29.96
C THR A 434 -27.65 -13.09 -30.41
N ALA A 435 -27.19 -14.22 -29.87
CA ALA A 435 -27.86 -15.51 -30.01
C ALA A 435 -29.01 -15.72 -28.98
N GLY A 436 -29.18 -14.77 -28.07
CA GLY A 436 -30.27 -14.75 -27.09
C GLY A 436 -31.43 -13.86 -27.50
N TRP A 437 -32.17 -13.33 -26.54
CA TRP A 437 -33.28 -12.41 -26.74
C TRP A 437 -32.78 -10.97 -26.90
N GLY A 438 -33.29 -10.25 -27.91
CA GLY A 438 -33.02 -8.81 -28.09
C GLY A 438 -34.25 -7.97 -27.71
N ASN A 439 -34.06 -6.87 -27.01
CA ASN A 439 -35.08 -5.88 -26.71
C ASN A 439 -34.53 -4.48 -26.93
N VAL A 440 -35.22 -3.70 -27.78
CA VAL A 440 -34.96 -2.27 -27.97
C VAL A 440 -36.17 -1.51 -27.48
N HIS A 441 -36.03 -0.79 -26.39
CA HIS A 441 -37.13 -0.10 -25.72
C HIS A 441 -36.81 1.38 -25.55
N ALA A 442 -37.72 2.24 -25.99
CA ALA A 442 -37.61 3.69 -25.86
C ALA A 442 -38.94 4.26 -25.38
N ALA A 443 -38.96 4.93 -24.22
CA ALA A 443 -40.19 5.43 -23.60
C ALA A 443 -40.91 6.53 -24.40
N GLN A 444 -40.16 7.26 -25.25
CA GLN A 444 -40.72 8.42 -25.98
C GLN A 444 -40.83 8.22 -27.48
N GLY A 445 -40.12 7.25 -28.04
CA GLY A 445 -40.18 6.93 -29.45
C GLY A 445 -38.91 6.26 -29.96
N LEU A 446 -39.02 5.54 -31.09
CA LEU A 446 -37.92 4.89 -31.79
C LEU A 446 -38.00 5.26 -33.28
N LEU A 447 -36.91 5.80 -33.82
CA LEU A 447 -36.77 6.05 -35.24
C LEU A 447 -35.81 5.03 -35.85
N LEU A 448 -36.28 4.24 -36.83
CA LEU A 448 -35.47 3.41 -37.69
C LEU A 448 -35.60 3.98 -39.10
N SER A 449 -34.47 4.38 -39.70
CA SER A 449 -34.46 5.03 -41.01
C SER A 449 -33.37 4.42 -41.92
N THR A 450 -33.69 4.23 -43.20
CA THR A 450 -32.73 3.86 -44.26
C THR A 450 -32.31 5.06 -45.11
N THR A 451 -32.79 6.26 -44.74
CA THR A 451 -32.46 7.49 -45.50
C THR A 451 -31.03 7.92 -45.25
N ALA A 452 -30.29 8.11 -46.33
CA ALA A 452 -28.93 8.62 -46.26
C ALA A 452 -28.90 10.07 -45.70
N ARG A 453 -28.02 10.32 -44.74
CA ARG A 453 -27.76 11.65 -44.18
C ARG A 453 -26.36 12.08 -44.60
N PRO A 454 -26.15 13.31 -45.09
CA PRO A 454 -24.80 13.84 -45.27
C PRO A 454 -24.02 13.78 -43.97
N ASP A 455 -22.79 13.24 -44.00
CA ASP A 455 -21.90 13.11 -42.85
C ASP A 455 -22.49 12.35 -41.65
N GLY A 456 -23.56 11.58 -41.86
CA GLY A 456 -24.26 10.86 -40.78
C GLY A 456 -24.89 11.75 -39.73
N ALA A 457 -24.96 13.05 -39.97
CA ALA A 457 -25.40 14.04 -38.97
C ALA A 457 -26.83 14.50 -39.23
N SER A 458 -27.71 14.36 -38.25
CA SER A 458 -28.99 15.01 -38.17
C SER A 458 -29.38 15.21 -36.69
N THR A 459 -30.45 15.96 -36.45
CA THR A 459 -31.02 16.03 -35.11
C THR A 459 -31.60 14.68 -34.70
N GLN A 460 -31.58 14.37 -33.44
CA GLN A 460 -32.23 13.16 -32.93
C GLN A 460 -33.71 13.15 -33.30
N MET A 461 -34.24 11.99 -33.72
CA MET A 461 -35.62 11.84 -34.18
C MET A 461 -35.96 12.72 -35.41
N ASP A 462 -35.01 13.00 -36.29
CA ASP A 462 -35.22 13.72 -37.51
C ASP A 462 -36.12 12.91 -38.48
N MET A 463 -37.34 13.36 -38.63
CA MET A 463 -38.41 12.75 -39.42
C MET A 463 -38.75 13.58 -40.69
N ALA A 464 -37.90 14.51 -41.10
CA ALA A 464 -38.16 15.44 -42.18
C ALA A 464 -38.66 14.76 -43.48
N GLU A 465 -38.06 13.59 -43.85
CA GLU A 465 -38.47 12.82 -45.04
C GLU A 465 -39.85 12.17 -44.87
N ALA A 466 -40.12 11.62 -43.69
CA ALA A 466 -41.43 11.03 -43.41
C ALA A 466 -42.54 12.10 -43.43
N VAL A 467 -42.25 13.26 -42.81
CA VAL A 467 -43.14 14.42 -42.83
C VAL A 467 -43.36 14.91 -44.27
N ALA A 468 -42.29 14.99 -45.09
CA ALA A 468 -42.42 15.40 -46.51
C ALA A 468 -43.29 14.43 -47.33
N GLN A 469 -43.13 13.11 -47.09
CA GLN A 469 -43.98 12.10 -47.75
C GLN A 469 -45.43 12.14 -47.27
N LEU A 470 -45.69 12.36 -45.97
CA LEU A 470 -47.03 12.52 -45.42
C LEU A 470 -47.72 13.77 -46.00
N LYS A 471 -47.00 14.92 -46.10
CA LYS A 471 -47.47 16.14 -46.75
C LYS A 471 -47.75 15.93 -48.26
N GLY A 472 -46.94 15.07 -48.92
CA GLY A 472 -47.19 14.65 -50.29
C GLY A 472 -48.45 13.82 -50.45
N ALA A 473 -48.63 12.84 -49.58
CA ALA A 473 -49.82 11.99 -49.55
C ALA A 473 -51.10 12.77 -49.23
N GLU A 474 -51.02 13.70 -48.25
CA GLU A 474 -52.12 14.63 -47.90
C GLU A 474 -52.57 15.46 -49.09
N ARG A 475 -51.63 16.10 -49.81
CA ARG A 475 -51.93 16.86 -51.04
C ARG A 475 -52.58 16.01 -52.10
N THR A 476 -52.14 14.77 -52.27
CA THR A 476 -52.70 13.83 -53.23
C THR A 476 -54.11 13.42 -52.81
N ALA A 477 -54.34 13.15 -51.56
CA ALA A 477 -55.63 12.80 -50.99
C ALA A 477 -56.63 13.95 -51.10
N GLU A 478 -56.19 15.19 -50.85
CA GLU A 478 -57.01 16.40 -51.04
C GLU A 478 -57.42 16.59 -52.51
N ALA A 479 -56.45 16.47 -53.46
CA ALA A 479 -56.76 16.61 -54.89
C ALA A 479 -57.73 15.53 -55.37
N LEU A 480 -57.61 14.30 -54.89
CA LEU A 480 -58.56 13.23 -55.18
C LEU A 480 -59.90 13.49 -54.55
N HIS A 481 -59.95 13.96 -53.33
CA HIS A 481 -61.16 14.33 -52.60
C HIS A 481 -61.94 15.43 -53.35
N ASP A 482 -61.27 16.48 -53.81
CA ASP A 482 -61.87 17.57 -54.58
C ASP A 482 -62.43 17.06 -55.91
N THR A 483 -61.73 16.16 -56.58
CA THR A 483 -62.21 15.55 -57.82
C THR A 483 -63.45 14.68 -57.59
N LEU A 484 -63.42 13.84 -56.54
CA LEU A 484 -64.55 12.97 -56.19
C LEU A 484 -65.76 13.76 -55.69
N ARG A 485 -65.54 14.85 -54.99
CA ARG A 485 -66.60 15.77 -54.52
C ARG A 485 -67.35 16.41 -55.66
N GLN A 486 -66.70 16.74 -56.79
CA GLN A 486 -67.35 17.21 -58.01
C GLN A 486 -68.29 16.13 -58.62
N GLN A 487 -68.03 14.85 -58.30
CA GLN A 487 -68.86 13.72 -58.70
C GLN A 487 -69.85 13.26 -57.63
N ALA A 488 -70.08 14.08 -56.59
CA ALA A 488 -70.95 13.79 -55.42
C ALA A 488 -70.59 12.50 -54.65
N VAL A 489 -69.25 12.06 -54.64
CA VAL A 489 -68.76 10.94 -53.88
C VAL A 489 -68.34 11.43 -52.49
N PRO A 490 -68.77 10.77 -51.41
CA PRO A 490 -68.33 11.12 -50.07
C PRO A 490 -66.83 11.03 -49.87
N GLY A 491 -66.25 11.88 -49.02
CA GLY A 491 -64.85 11.84 -48.63
C GLY A 491 -64.52 10.61 -47.78
N LEU A 492 -63.23 10.30 -47.70
CA LEU A 492 -62.74 9.22 -46.87
C LEU A 492 -62.27 9.75 -45.53
N ASP A 493 -62.77 9.17 -44.43
CA ASP A 493 -62.37 9.49 -43.04
C ASP A 493 -60.85 9.27 -42.85
N ALA A 494 -60.24 8.43 -43.70
CA ALA A 494 -58.80 8.20 -43.67
C ALA A 494 -57.97 9.48 -43.91
N ASN A 495 -58.50 10.46 -44.65
CA ASN A 495 -57.80 11.71 -44.94
C ASN A 495 -57.61 12.56 -43.67
N GLU A 496 -58.61 12.63 -42.80
CA GLU A 496 -58.49 13.32 -41.50
C GLU A 496 -57.47 12.65 -40.58
N ARG A 497 -57.42 11.31 -40.59
CA ARG A 497 -56.41 10.53 -39.85
C ARG A 497 -55.00 10.73 -40.35
N LEU A 498 -54.82 10.95 -41.66
CA LEU A 498 -53.53 11.24 -42.28
C LEU A 498 -53.02 12.62 -41.79
N VAL A 499 -53.87 13.62 -41.77
CA VAL A 499 -53.56 14.97 -41.21
C VAL A 499 -53.14 14.84 -39.75
N ALA A 500 -53.93 14.15 -38.93
CA ALA A 500 -53.64 13.94 -37.52
C ALA A 500 -52.30 13.20 -37.30
N LEU A 501 -52.01 12.20 -38.13
CA LEU A 501 -50.71 11.49 -38.08
C LEU A 501 -49.56 12.45 -38.42
N ARG A 502 -49.69 13.26 -39.46
CA ARG A 502 -48.65 14.23 -39.82
C ARG A 502 -48.40 15.23 -38.70
N GLU A 503 -49.44 15.77 -38.10
CA GLU A 503 -49.33 16.71 -36.99
C GLU A 503 -48.69 16.07 -35.74
N ALA A 504 -48.96 14.81 -35.49
CA ALA A 504 -48.36 14.07 -34.39
C ALA A 504 -46.86 13.85 -34.58
N VAL A 505 -46.36 13.75 -35.83
CA VAL A 505 -44.95 13.50 -36.13
C VAL A 505 -44.21 14.73 -36.65
N ASP A 506 -44.93 15.82 -37.02
CA ASP A 506 -44.32 17.08 -37.48
C ASP A 506 -43.84 17.88 -36.30
N PRO A 507 -42.55 18.10 -36.17
CA PRO A 507 -41.96 18.72 -35.01
C PRO A 507 -42.01 20.25 -35.06
N ASP A 508 -43.14 20.85 -35.36
CA ASP A 508 -43.32 22.32 -35.40
C ASP A 508 -43.20 22.93 -33.98
N VAL A 509 -42.17 22.56 -33.26
CA VAL A 509 -41.88 23.02 -31.91
C VAL A 509 -40.54 23.74 -31.89
N ASP A 510 -40.62 25.04 -31.71
CA ASP A 510 -39.50 25.93 -31.38
C ASP A 510 -38.93 25.59 -29.97
N GLY A 511 -38.42 24.36 -29.84
CA GLY A 511 -37.87 23.82 -28.60
C GLY A 511 -36.50 24.40 -28.33
N ALA A 512 -36.41 25.43 -27.49
CA ALA A 512 -35.16 25.89 -26.93
C ALA A 512 -34.70 24.90 -25.84
N TYR A 513 -33.55 24.27 -26.02
CA TYR A 513 -32.90 23.54 -24.91
C TYR A 513 -32.53 24.53 -23.80
N ARG A 514 -33.07 24.31 -22.60
CA ARG A 514 -32.71 25.08 -21.41
C ARG A 514 -31.61 24.26 -20.68
N GLY A 515 -30.40 24.77 -20.70
CA GLY A 515 -29.31 24.20 -19.90
C GLY A 515 -27.94 24.60 -20.42
N ASN A 516 -26.99 24.65 -19.50
CA ASN A 516 -25.56 24.79 -19.78
C ASN A 516 -24.84 23.58 -19.25
N VAL A 517 -23.88 23.04 -20.02
CA VAL A 517 -22.91 22.06 -19.54
C VAL A 517 -21.55 22.73 -19.54
N ALA A 518 -20.93 22.84 -18.38
CA ALA A 518 -19.62 23.47 -18.19
C ALA A 518 -19.52 24.89 -18.81
N GLY A 519 -20.55 25.70 -18.65
CA GLY A 519 -20.61 27.06 -19.19
C GLY A 519 -20.89 27.16 -20.69
N GLN A 520 -21.06 26.03 -21.40
CA GLN A 520 -21.45 26.01 -22.82
C GLN A 520 -22.98 26.00 -22.95
N PRO A 521 -23.55 26.87 -23.76
CA PRO A 521 -25.00 26.80 -24.04
C PRO A 521 -25.31 25.49 -24.78
N ALA A 522 -26.46 24.88 -24.46
CA ALA A 522 -26.95 23.76 -25.23
C ALA A 522 -27.21 24.21 -26.70
N MET A 523 -26.67 23.47 -27.66
CA MET A 523 -26.85 23.76 -29.07
C MET A 523 -28.34 23.57 -29.47
N LYS A 524 -28.93 24.53 -30.19
CA LYS A 524 -30.22 24.32 -30.80
C LYS A 524 -30.14 23.20 -31.83
N PRO A 525 -31.05 22.24 -31.89
CA PRO A 525 -31.17 21.35 -33.01
C PRO A 525 -31.35 22.18 -34.29
N GLY A 526 -30.59 21.88 -35.35
CA GLY A 526 -30.89 22.42 -36.69
C GLY A 526 -32.33 22.05 -37.07
N GLY A 527 -33.12 23.03 -37.54
CA GLY A 527 -34.53 22.86 -37.80
C GLY A 527 -34.85 21.63 -38.66
N GLY A 528 -35.71 20.77 -38.16
CA GLY A 528 -36.10 19.51 -38.79
C GLY A 528 -35.97 18.29 -37.90
N GLY A 529 -36.13 18.41 -36.62
CA GLY A 529 -36.06 17.25 -35.73
C GLY A 529 -37.35 17.02 -34.97
N GLY A 530 -37.72 15.79 -34.75
CA GLY A 530 -38.89 15.37 -33.99
C GLY A 530 -38.90 15.91 -32.56
N ARG A 531 -40.03 15.88 -31.91
CA ARG A 531 -40.19 16.23 -30.51
C ARG A 531 -39.12 15.56 -29.66
N GLN A 532 -38.22 16.38 -29.14
CA GLN A 532 -37.48 15.97 -27.95
C GLN A 532 -38.25 16.39 -26.69
N PRO A 533 -38.21 15.61 -25.64
CA PRO A 533 -38.93 15.89 -24.40
C PRO A 533 -38.42 17.14 -23.70
#